data_daa8f3ccfdc253f65c761e3798cba0e1
#
_entry.id   daa8f3ccfdc253f65c761e3798cba0e1
#
_cell.length_a   1.000
_cell.length_b   1.000
_cell.length_c   1.000
_cell.angle_alpha   90.00
_cell.angle_beta   90.00
_cell.angle_gamma   90.00
#
_symmetry.space_group_name_H-M   'P 1'
#
loop_
_entity.id
_entity.type
_entity.pdbx_description
1 polymer ?
#
loop_
_entity_poly.entity_id
_entity_poly.type
_entity_poly.pdbx_seq_one_letter_code
_entity_poly.pdbx_strand_id
1 'polypeptide(L)'
;MSKHAWSLLVAVLFAAGCATQQEAPKPAPEPAPKPAPTPAPAPAPAPTPAPKPAPEAAKPKPVAEKVTFAADVLFDFDKSVVKPDGKSKLDDLSSKIRGINLEVVIAIGHADSIGGDAYNQKLSVRRAEAVKAYLITKGVETNRVYTEGKGEKQPVASNKTQEGRAKNRRTEIEVIGTRKN
;
A
#
# COMPACT_ATOMS: atom_id res chain seq x y z
N MET A 1 -49.06 24.58 24.80
CA MET A 1 -50.03 23.53 24.96
C MET A 1 -49.39 22.22 24.65
N SER A 2 -49.41 21.32 25.56
CA SER A 2 -49.26 19.88 25.75
C SER A 2 -47.82 19.35 25.63
N LYS A 3 -47.05 19.14 26.64
CA LYS A 3 -46.98 18.13 27.74
C LYS A 3 -47.16 16.69 27.23
N HIS A 4 -46.06 15.91 27.25
CA HIS A 4 -46.11 14.59 27.88
C HIS A 4 -44.68 14.12 28.20
N ALA A 5 -44.41 14.07 29.50
CA ALA A 5 -43.34 13.33 30.15
C ALA A 5 -43.72 11.84 30.17
N TRP A 6 -42.78 10.94 30.02
CA TRP A 6 -42.91 9.59 30.56
C TRP A 6 -41.56 9.10 31.05
N SER A 7 -41.47 9.14 32.37
CA SER A 7 -40.52 8.40 33.18
C SER A 7 -40.94 6.92 33.21
N LEU A 8 -40.00 6.03 33.05
CA LEU A 8 -40.06 4.69 33.64
C LEU A 8 -38.69 4.23 34.06
N LEU A 9 -38.50 4.26 35.35
CA LEU A 9 -37.43 3.73 36.14
C LEU A 9 -37.69 2.22 36.30
N VAL A 10 -36.76 1.37 35.87
CA VAL A 10 -36.73 -0.03 36.27
C VAL A 10 -35.35 -0.33 36.87
N ALA A 11 -35.32 -0.35 38.18
CA ALA A 11 -34.21 -0.88 38.96
C ALA A 11 -34.38 -2.42 39.01
N VAL A 12 -33.39 -3.14 38.57
CA VAL A 12 -33.25 -4.57 38.88
C VAL A 12 -31.94 -4.79 39.62
N LEU A 13 -32.08 -5.00 40.91
CA LEU A 13 -31.05 -5.57 41.76
C LEU A 13 -30.84 -7.06 41.35
N PHE A 14 -29.64 -7.44 41.05
CA PHE A 14 -29.23 -8.85 41.13
C PHE A 14 -28.08 -8.97 42.13
N ALA A 15 -28.37 -9.81 43.11
CA ALA A 15 -27.54 -10.14 44.26
C ALA A 15 -26.28 -10.94 43.87
N ALA A 16 -25.27 -10.71 44.68
CA ALA A 16 -24.01 -11.45 44.70
C ALA A 16 -24.21 -12.99 44.85
N GLY A 17 -23.52 -13.74 44.01
CA GLY A 17 -23.26 -15.16 44.22
C GLY A 17 -21.76 -15.42 44.06
N CYS A 18 -21.02 -15.38 45.17
CA CYS A 18 -19.67 -15.94 45.23
C CYS A 18 -19.78 -17.47 45.14
N ALA A 19 -19.35 -18.05 44.05
CA ALA A 19 -19.02 -19.45 43.95
C ALA A 19 -17.49 -19.58 43.92
N THR A 20 -16.93 -19.92 45.06
CA THR A 20 -15.55 -20.39 45.19
C THR A 20 -15.42 -21.72 44.49
N GLN A 21 -14.80 -21.71 43.32
CA GLN A 21 -14.44 -22.93 42.63
C GLN A 21 -13.11 -23.45 43.19
N GLN A 22 -13.22 -24.52 43.94
CA GLN A 22 -12.12 -25.25 44.58
C GLN A 22 -11.34 -26.00 43.51
N GLU A 23 -10.12 -25.54 43.28
CA GLU A 23 -9.18 -26.13 42.34
C GLU A 23 -8.69 -27.47 42.87
N ALA A 24 -8.94 -28.53 42.14
CA ALA A 24 -8.48 -29.87 42.45
C ALA A 24 -6.94 -29.97 42.29
N PRO A 25 -6.25 -30.69 43.17
CA PRO A 25 -4.79 -30.80 43.12
C PRO A 25 -4.34 -31.60 41.87
N LYS A 26 -3.45 -30.95 41.11
CA LYS A 26 -2.75 -31.49 39.96
C LYS A 26 -1.93 -32.72 40.37
N PRO A 27 -2.06 -33.88 39.72
CA PRO A 27 -1.23 -35.04 40.02
C PRO A 27 0.25 -34.76 39.69
N ALA A 28 1.13 -35.26 40.55
CA ALA A 28 2.58 -35.14 40.43
C ALA A 28 3.08 -35.80 39.12
N PRO A 29 4.13 -35.28 38.50
CA PRO A 29 4.69 -35.85 37.30
C PRO A 29 5.40 -37.17 37.60
N GLU A 30 5.07 -38.18 36.84
CA GLU A 30 5.68 -39.49 36.81
C GLU A 30 7.17 -39.40 36.39
N PRO A 31 8.09 -40.13 37.02
CA PRO A 31 9.51 -40.02 36.66
C PRO A 31 9.77 -40.56 35.26
N ALA A 32 10.43 -39.76 34.44
CA ALA A 32 10.81 -40.08 33.07
C ALA A 32 11.68 -41.35 33.00
N PRO A 33 11.44 -42.24 32.03
CA PRO A 33 12.29 -43.41 31.82
C PRO A 33 13.71 -43.01 31.41
N LYS A 34 14.71 -43.70 32.00
CA LYS A 34 16.12 -43.50 31.65
C LYS A 34 16.36 -43.72 30.15
N PRO A 35 17.13 -42.86 29.48
CA PRO A 35 17.45 -43.08 28.09
C PRO A 35 18.32 -44.31 27.90
N ALA A 36 17.96 -45.13 26.93
CA ALA A 36 18.73 -46.25 26.46
C ALA A 36 20.05 -45.78 25.81
N PRO A 37 21.13 -46.60 25.89
CA PRO A 37 22.40 -46.19 25.33
C PRO A 37 22.30 -46.05 23.82
N THR A 38 22.70 -44.85 23.32
CA THR A 38 22.77 -44.52 21.91
C THR A 38 23.80 -45.43 21.21
N PRO A 39 23.45 -46.08 20.08
CA PRO A 39 24.43 -46.77 19.26
C PRO A 39 25.43 -45.76 18.68
N ALA A 40 26.72 -46.16 18.64
CA ALA A 40 27.80 -45.33 18.07
C ALA A 40 27.48 -44.94 16.62
N PRO A 41 27.78 -43.67 16.20
CA PRO A 41 27.54 -43.23 14.83
C PRO A 41 28.43 -44.02 13.87
N ALA A 42 27.82 -44.54 12.82
CA ALA A 42 28.50 -45.12 11.67
C ALA A 42 29.38 -44.03 10.97
N PRO A 43 30.51 -44.42 10.41
CA PRO A 43 31.42 -43.45 9.74
C PRO A 43 30.65 -42.79 8.56
N ALA A 44 30.69 -41.44 8.56
CA ALA A 44 30.08 -40.63 7.51
C ALA A 44 30.64 -40.98 6.14
N PRO A 45 29.79 -41.13 5.08
CA PRO A 45 30.29 -41.25 3.72
C PRO A 45 31.04 -39.99 3.32
N ALA A 46 32.15 -40.15 2.59
CA ALA A 46 32.99 -39.08 2.11
C ALA A 46 32.17 -38.03 1.34
N PRO A 47 32.49 -36.72 1.47
CA PRO A 47 31.74 -35.68 0.78
C PRO A 47 31.83 -35.86 -0.74
N THR A 48 30.66 -36.09 -1.36
CA THR A 48 30.51 -36.04 -2.82
C THR A 48 30.89 -34.63 -3.29
N PRO A 49 31.71 -34.44 -4.32
CA PRO A 49 32.02 -33.10 -4.81
C PRO A 49 30.70 -32.38 -5.19
N ALA A 50 30.50 -31.22 -4.58
CA ALA A 50 29.33 -30.39 -4.88
C ALA A 50 29.27 -30.09 -6.40
N PRO A 51 28.12 -30.24 -7.07
CA PRO A 51 28.01 -29.88 -8.48
C PRO A 51 28.36 -28.41 -8.61
N LYS A 52 29.28 -28.12 -9.55
CA LYS A 52 29.68 -26.77 -9.91
C LYS A 52 28.43 -25.95 -10.21
N PRO A 53 28.24 -24.76 -9.60
CA PRO A 53 27.05 -23.95 -9.88
C PRO A 53 26.91 -23.75 -11.38
N ALA A 54 25.76 -24.14 -11.91
CA ALA A 54 25.40 -23.77 -13.28
C ALA A 54 25.44 -22.26 -13.41
N PRO A 55 25.81 -21.67 -14.55
CA PRO A 55 25.79 -20.22 -14.75
C PRO A 55 24.41 -19.71 -14.39
N GLU A 56 24.33 -18.92 -13.31
CA GLU A 56 23.09 -18.30 -12.86
C GLU A 56 22.61 -17.40 -14.00
N ALA A 57 21.53 -17.81 -14.68
CA ALA A 57 20.92 -16.99 -15.72
C ALA A 57 20.70 -15.59 -15.15
N ALA A 58 21.29 -14.58 -15.78
CA ALA A 58 21.29 -13.21 -15.29
C ALA A 58 19.85 -12.79 -14.97
N LYS A 59 19.56 -12.59 -13.68
CA LYS A 59 18.22 -12.14 -13.22
C LYS A 59 17.93 -10.83 -13.93
N PRO A 60 16.73 -10.65 -14.51
CA PRO A 60 16.36 -9.41 -15.18
C PRO A 60 16.52 -8.24 -14.20
N LYS A 61 17.15 -7.16 -14.67
CA LYS A 61 17.45 -5.98 -13.82
C LYS A 61 16.14 -5.29 -13.43
N PRO A 62 15.91 -5.06 -12.14
CA PRO A 62 14.73 -4.33 -11.70
C PRO A 62 14.75 -2.89 -12.23
N VAL A 63 13.58 -2.39 -12.61
CA VAL A 63 13.33 -1.00 -12.98
C VAL A 63 12.35 -0.43 -11.96
N ALA A 64 12.78 0.61 -11.26
CA ALA A 64 11.90 1.42 -10.43
C ALA A 64 12.07 2.87 -10.89
N GLU A 65 11.07 3.43 -11.54
CA GLU A 65 11.08 4.79 -12.06
C GLU A 65 9.94 5.58 -11.43
N LYS A 66 10.28 6.74 -10.85
CA LYS A 66 9.31 7.68 -10.32
C LYS A 66 9.27 8.91 -11.24
N VAL A 67 8.11 9.17 -11.81
CA VAL A 67 7.87 10.32 -12.69
C VAL A 67 6.89 11.26 -11.99
N THR A 68 7.25 12.55 -11.92
CA THR A 68 6.42 13.59 -11.30
C THR A 68 5.89 14.53 -12.38
N PHE A 69 4.60 14.75 -12.38
CA PHE A 69 3.93 15.72 -13.25
C PHE A 69 3.31 16.83 -12.41
N ALA A 70 3.55 18.08 -12.78
CA ALA A 70 2.81 19.19 -12.20
C ALA A 70 1.31 19.04 -12.54
N ALA A 71 0.43 19.37 -11.59
CA ALA A 71 -1.00 19.21 -11.80
C ALA A 71 -1.51 20.07 -12.94
N ASP A 72 -0.93 21.25 -13.13
CA ASP A 72 -1.28 22.19 -14.20
C ASP A 72 -1.01 21.63 -15.61
N VAL A 73 -0.09 20.66 -15.72
CA VAL A 73 0.19 19.93 -16.97
C VAL A 73 -0.89 18.87 -17.22
N LEU A 74 -1.34 18.19 -16.20
CA LEU A 74 -2.30 17.08 -16.32
C LEU A 74 -3.75 17.57 -16.31
N PHE A 75 -4.06 18.60 -15.53
CA PHE A 75 -5.43 19.02 -15.22
C PHE A 75 -5.57 20.53 -15.28
N ASP A 76 -6.77 21.00 -15.59
CA ASP A 76 -7.14 22.40 -15.36
C ASP A 76 -7.33 22.69 -13.87
N PHE A 77 -7.38 23.98 -13.54
CA PHE A 77 -7.61 24.40 -12.16
C PHE A 77 -8.89 23.75 -11.61
N ASP A 78 -8.78 23.17 -10.42
CA ASP A 78 -9.87 22.49 -9.72
C ASP A 78 -10.54 21.32 -10.50
N LYS A 79 -9.91 20.84 -11.56
CA LYS A 79 -10.40 19.69 -12.36
C LYS A 79 -9.62 18.42 -12.06
N SER A 80 -10.27 17.31 -12.40
CA SER A 80 -9.69 15.96 -12.39
C SER A 80 -9.80 15.26 -13.76
N VAL A 81 -10.17 16.00 -14.81
CA VAL A 81 -10.18 15.48 -16.18
C VAL A 81 -8.83 15.76 -16.81
N VAL A 82 -8.17 14.73 -17.34
CA VAL A 82 -6.86 14.86 -17.98
C VAL A 82 -6.99 15.65 -19.28
N LYS A 83 -6.28 16.78 -19.37
CA LYS A 83 -6.27 17.65 -20.54
C LYS A 83 -5.35 17.10 -21.66
N PRO A 84 -5.43 17.64 -22.90
CA PRO A 84 -4.67 17.14 -24.05
C PRO A 84 -3.15 17.06 -23.80
N ASP A 85 -2.54 18.10 -23.21
CA ASP A 85 -1.10 18.11 -22.90
C ASP A 85 -0.74 17.01 -21.89
N GLY A 86 -1.59 16.82 -20.89
CA GLY A 86 -1.46 15.73 -19.91
C GLY A 86 -1.54 14.36 -20.58
N LYS A 87 -2.47 14.17 -21.52
CA LYS A 87 -2.59 12.91 -22.27
C LYS A 87 -1.31 12.60 -23.05
N SER A 88 -0.72 13.59 -23.73
CA SER A 88 0.55 13.40 -24.45
C SER A 88 1.66 12.92 -23.51
N LYS A 89 1.78 13.51 -22.32
CA LYS A 89 2.77 13.09 -21.32
C LYS A 89 2.53 11.67 -20.78
N LEU A 90 1.27 11.31 -20.59
CA LEU A 90 0.90 9.96 -20.18
C LEU A 90 1.06 8.92 -21.31
N ASP A 91 0.96 9.34 -22.57
CA ASP A 91 1.26 8.49 -23.73
C ASP A 91 2.75 8.17 -23.82
N ASP A 92 3.62 9.13 -23.58
CA ASP A 92 5.07 8.93 -23.48
C ASP A 92 5.39 7.93 -22.36
N LEU A 93 4.78 8.11 -21.19
CA LEU A 93 4.93 7.18 -20.06
C LEU A 93 4.41 5.76 -20.41
N SER A 94 3.24 5.67 -21.01
CA SER A 94 2.65 4.41 -21.43
C SER A 94 3.53 3.66 -22.44
N SER A 95 4.21 4.40 -23.32
CA SER A 95 5.16 3.81 -24.28
C SER A 95 6.38 3.23 -23.58
N LYS A 96 6.91 3.89 -22.56
CA LYS A 96 8.00 3.36 -21.71
C LYS A 96 7.56 2.11 -20.95
N ILE A 97 6.36 2.12 -20.37
CA ILE A 97 5.79 0.98 -19.62
C ILE A 97 5.69 -0.27 -20.53
N ARG A 98 5.32 -0.12 -21.79
CA ARG A 98 5.28 -1.26 -22.75
C ARG A 98 6.67 -1.86 -23.02
N GLY A 99 7.72 -1.10 -22.83
CA GLY A 99 9.11 -1.55 -23.01
C GLY A 99 9.66 -2.41 -21.86
N ILE A 100 8.92 -2.59 -20.80
CA ILE A 100 9.33 -3.36 -19.61
C ILE A 100 8.34 -4.48 -19.31
N ASN A 101 8.75 -5.46 -18.49
CA ASN A 101 7.84 -6.38 -17.83
C ASN A 101 7.27 -5.66 -16.60
N LEU A 102 6.11 -5.05 -16.78
CA LEU A 102 5.46 -4.26 -15.76
C LEU A 102 4.98 -5.15 -14.61
N GLU A 103 5.31 -4.79 -13.39
CA GLU A 103 4.77 -5.39 -12.18
C GLU A 103 3.65 -4.52 -11.60
N VAL A 104 3.95 -3.25 -11.32
CA VAL A 104 2.98 -2.33 -10.73
C VAL A 104 3.19 -0.90 -11.18
N VAL A 105 2.11 -0.14 -11.25
CA VAL A 105 2.09 1.33 -11.38
C VAL A 105 1.30 1.90 -10.21
N ILE A 106 1.82 2.90 -9.54
CA ILE A 106 1.14 3.62 -8.46
C ILE A 106 1.01 5.08 -8.87
N ALA A 107 -0.22 5.56 -9.02
CA ALA A 107 -0.51 6.97 -9.25
C ALA A 107 -0.87 7.65 -7.94
N ILE A 108 -0.11 8.68 -7.54
CA ILE A 108 -0.24 9.38 -6.27
C ILE A 108 -0.57 10.83 -6.53
N GLY A 109 -1.76 11.27 -6.13
CA GLY A 109 -2.20 12.66 -6.24
C GLY A 109 -1.84 13.48 -5.01
N HIS A 110 -1.42 14.72 -5.23
CA HIS A 110 -1.12 15.69 -4.18
C HIS A 110 -1.84 17.02 -4.46
N ALA A 111 -2.14 17.75 -3.40
CA ALA A 111 -2.70 19.10 -3.41
C ALA A 111 -1.78 20.08 -2.67
N ASP A 112 -2.06 21.35 -2.81
CA ASP A 112 -1.50 22.40 -1.94
C ASP A 112 -2.39 22.60 -0.70
N SER A 113 -2.04 23.57 0.14
CA SER A 113 -2.79 23.88 1.36
C SER A 113 -4.01 24.79 1.16
N ILE A 114 -4.38 25.11 -0.08
CA ILE A 114 -5.58 25.90 -0.34
C ILE A 114 -6.79 24.97 -0.38
N GLY A 115 -7.80 25.30 0.43
CA GLY A 115 -8.98 24.47 0.60
C GLY A 115 -8.95 23.68 1.91
N GLY A 116 -9.99 22.91 2.16
CA GLY A 116 -10.06 22.05 3.34
C GLY A 116 -9.41 20.69 3.11
N ASP A 117 -8.80 20.10 4.15
CA ASP A 117 -8.12 18.79 4.08
C ASP A 117 -9.00 17.71 3.41
N ALA A 118 -10.27 17.59 3.82
CA ALA A 118 -11.19 16.60 3.24
C ALA A 118 -11.43 16.84 1.74
N TYR A 119 -11.48 18.09 1.29
CA TYR A 119 -11.63 18.44 -0.11
C TYR A 119 -10.35 18.09 -0.90
N ASN A 120 -9.18 18.49 -0.41
CA ASN A 120 -7.88 18.23 -1.01
C ASN A 120 -7.60 16.73 -1.09
N GLN A 121 -7.99 15.97 -0.07
CA GLN A 121 -7.92 14.52 -0.06
C GLN A 121 -8.76 13.92 -1.20
N LYS A 122 -10.03 14.33 -1.33
CA LYS A 122 -10.91 13.84 -2.41
C LYS A 122 -10.43 14.27 -3.80
N LEU A 123 -9.94 15.50 -3.96
CA LEU A 123 -9.42 15.99 -5.24
C LEU A 123 -8.18 15.20 -5.67
N SER A 124 -7.26 14.95 -4.76
CA SER A 124 -6.05 14.17 -5.04
C SER A 124 -6.35 12.74 -5.45
N VAL A 125 -7.31 12.07 -4.79
CA VAL A 125 -7.80 10.73 -5.18
C VAL A 125 -8.38 10.77 -6.59
N ARG A 126 -9.33 11.67 -6.87
CA ARG A 126 -9.96 11.76 -8.21
C ARG A 126 -8.94 12.00 -9.33
N ARG A 127 -7.87 12.78 -9.06
CA ARG A 127 -6.78 13.00 -10.03
C ARG A 127 -5.97 11.73 -10.29
N ALA A 128 -5.63 10.99 -9.23
CA ALA A 128 -4.95 9.71 -9.36
C ALA A 128 -5.81 8.68 -10.14
N GLU A 129 -7.10 8.63 -9.86
CA GLU A 129 -8.06 7.76 -10.57
C GLU A 129 -8.20 8.13 -12.06
N ALA A 130 -8.19 9.43 -12.39
CA ALA A 130 -8.22 9.87 -13.79
C ALA A 130 -6.96 9.45 -14.56
N VAL A 131 -5.79 9.50 -13.92
CA VAL A 131 -4.54 8.97 -14.49
C VAL A 131 -4.64 7.46 -14.68
N LYS A 132 -5.09 6.72 -13.68
CA LYS A 132 -5.33 5.26 -13.79
C LYS A 132 -6.26 4.95 -14.96
N ALA A 133 -7.42 5.59 -15.02
CA ALA A 133 -8.37 5.37 -16.09
C ALA A 133 -7.74 5.60 -17.46
N TYR A 134 -6.92 6.66 -17.61
CA TYR A 134 -6.24 6.93 -18.85
C TYR A 134 -5.19 5.86 -19.21
N LEU A 135 -4.35 5.44 -18.27
CA LEU A 135 -3.35 4.39 -18.50
C LEU A 135 -4.00 3.05 -18.91
N ILE A 136 -5.16 2.73 -18.36
CA ILE A 136 -5.93 1.54 -18.75
C ILE A 136 -6.39 1.66 -20.22
N THR A 137 -6.84 2.83 -20.68
CA THR A 137 -7.18 3.04 -22.11
C THR A 137 -5.98 2.86 -23.05
N LYS A 138 -4.75 2.98 -22.51
CA LYS A 138 -3.51 2.78 -23.23
C LYS A 138 -2.96 1.35 -23.13
N GLY A 139 -3.75 0.43 -22.56
CA GLY A 139 -3.43 -1.00 -22.51
C GLY A 139 -2.66 -1.43 -21.26
N VAL A 140 -2.58 -0.59 -20.23
CA VAL A 140 -2.06 -1.03 -18.92
C VAL A 140 -3.14 -1.83 -18.20
N GLU A 141 -2.80 -3.02 -17.68
CA GLU A 141 -3.74 -3.90 -16.99
C GLU A 141 -4.28 -3.24 -15.70
N THR A 142 -5.60 -3.29 -15.51
CA THR A 142 -6.29 -2.63 -14.39
C THR A 142 -5.79 -3.10 -13.01
N ASN A 143 -5.47 -4.38 -12.89
CA ASN A 143 -4.98 -5.01 -11.66
C ASN A 143 -3.54 -4.62 -11.29
N ARG A 144 -2.81 -3.99 -12.21
CA ARG A 144 -1.44 -3.50 -12.00
C ARG A 144 -1.38 -2.01 -11.69
N VAL A 145 -2.50 -1.28 -11.76
CA VAL A 145 -2.54 0.16 -11.50
C VAL A 145 -3.26 0.46 -10.20
N TYR A 146 -2.53 1.00 -9.25
CA TYR A 146 -3.04 1.46 -7.95
C TYR A 146 -3.09 2.98 -7.90
N THR A 147 -3.97 3.50 -7.07
CA THR A 147 -4.17 4.94 -6.89
C THR A 147 -4.13 5.31 -5.43
N GLU A 148 -3.51 6.43 -5.12
CA GLU A 148 -3.49 7.00 -3.79
C GLU A 148 -3.67 8.52 -3.85
N GLY A 149 -4.45 9.09 -2.93
CA GLY A 149 -4.51 10.53 -2.70
C GLY A 149 -3.83 10.87 -1.39
N LYS A 150 -2.90 11.80 -1.42
CA LYS A 150 -2.21 12.31 -0.21
C LYS A 150 -2.75 13.67 0.24
N GLY A 151 -3.65 14.28 -0.54
CA GLY A 151 -4.12 15.63 -0.25
C GLY A 151 -2.94 16.59 -0.10
N GLU A 152 -2.98 17.42 0.92
CA GLU A 152 -1.93 18.40 1.26
C GLU A 152 -0.88 17.88 2.25
N LYS A 153 -0.96 16.59 2.67
CA LYS A 153 -0.20 16.03 3.80
C LYS A 153 1.29 15.81 3.50
N GLN A 154 1.67 15.83 2.23
CA GLN A 154 3.07 15.59 1.82
C GLN A 154 3.59 16.73 0.92
N PRO A 155 3.78 17.93 1.47
CA PRO A 155 4.32 19.04 0.71
C PRO A 155 5.81 18.81 0.37
N VAL A 156 6.23 19.18 -0.84
CA VAL A 156 7.63 19.17 -1.30
C VAL A 156 8.23 20.59 -1.32
N ALA A 157 7.38 21.59 -1.15
CA ALA A 157 7.77 23.00 -1.09
C ALA A 157 6.89 23.77 -0.10
N SER A 158 7.30 25.01 0.20
CA SER A 158 6.54 25.85 1.13
C SER A 158 5.15 26.19 0.58
N ASN A 159 4.10 25.94 1.33
CA ASN A 159 2.74 26.36 0.98
C ASN A 159 2.49 27.89 1.16
N LYS A 160 3.45 28.61 1.72
CA LYS A 160 3.33 30.07 1.94
C LYS A 160 3.46 30.87 0.66
N THR A 161 4.18 30.36 -0.35
CA THR A 161 4.38 31.04 -1.63
C THR A 161 3.55 30.39 -2.75
N GLN A 162 3.23 31.16 -3.77
CA GLN A 162 2.48 30.66 -4.93
C GLN A 162 3.27 29.59 -5.69
N GLU A 163 4.57 29.80 -5.85
CA GLU A 163 5.48 28.87 -6.53
C GLU A 163 5.61 27.55 -5.76
N GLY A 164 5.69 27.64 -4.43
CA GLY A 164 5.74 26.46 -3.59
C GLY A 164 4.43 25.66 -3.65
N ARG A 165 3.28 26.33 -3.61
CA ARG A 165 1.99 25.67 -3.80
C ARG A 165 1.88 25.00 -5.17
N ALA A 166 2.36 25.65 -6.23
CA ALA A 166 2.39 25.06 -7.57
C ALA A 166 3.19 23.75 -7.61
N LYS A 167 4.33 23.70 -6.92
CA LYS A 167 5.13 22.45 -6.78
C LYS A 167 4.41 21.38 -5.97
N ASN A 168 3.62 21.76 -4.96
CA ASN A 168 2.85 20.82 -4.16
C ASN A 168 1.67 20.22 -4.93
N ARG A 169 1.04 20.99 -5.83
CA ARG A 169 0.03 20.47 -6.77
C ARG A 169 0.70 19.60 -7.82
N ARG A 170 0.80 18.32 -7.60
CA ARG A 170 1.47 17.36 -8.48
C ARG A 170 0.81 16.00 -8.46
N THR A 171 1.12 15.20 -9.46
CA THR A 171 0.83 13.78 -9.50
C THR A 171 2.14 13.03 -9.71
N GLU A 172 2.46 12.14 -8.82
CA GLU A 172 3.60 11.23 -8.91
C GLU A 172 3.12 9.90 -9.47
N ILE A 173 3.90 9.31 -10.36
CA ILE A 173 3.63 7.98 -10.91
C ILE A 173 4.87 7.14 -10.69
N GLU A 174 4.73 6.10 -9.90
CA GLU A 174 5.79 5.12 -9.64
C GLU A 174 5.55 3.89 -10.51
N VAL A 175 6.55 3.52 -11.28
CA VAL A 175 6.52 2.37 -12.19
C VAL A 175 7.55 1.37 -11.71
N ILE A 176 7.12 0.16 -11.40
CA ILE A 176 7.97 -0.94 -10.94
C ILE A 176 7.84 -2.10 -11.95
N GLY A 177 8.97 -2.66 -12.32
CA GLY A 177 9.01 -3.77 -13.25
C GLY A 177 10.44 -4.27 -13.49
N THR A 178 10.62 -5.03 -14.53
CA THR A 178 11.93 -5.52 -14.95
C THR A 178 12.15 -5.26 -16.44
N ARG A 179 13.40 -5.09 -16.87
CA ARG A 179 13.69 -4.91 -18.29
C ARG A 179 13.33 -6.18 -19.07
N LYS A 180 12.73 -6.00 -20.23
CA LYS A 180 12.61 -7.09 -21.21
C LYS A 180 14.02 -7.39 -21.76
N ASN A 181 14.41 -8.64 -21.72
CA ASN A 181 15.64 -9.13 -22.35
C ASN A 181 15.43 -9.16 -23.88
#